data_70863992666a9f92bf30fae28a2b7155
#
_entry.id   70863992666a9f92bf30fae28a2b7155
#
_cell.length_a   1.000
_cell.length_b   1.000
_cell.length_c   1.000
_cell.angle_alpha   90.00
_cell.angle_beta   90.00
_cell.angle_gamma   90.00
#
_symmetry.space_group_name_H-M   'P 1'
#
loop_
_entity.id
_entity.type
_entity.pdbx_description
1 polymer ?
#
loop_
_entity_poly.entity_id
_entity_poly.type
_entity_poly.pdbx_seq_one_letter_code
_entity_poly.pdbx_strand_id
1 'polypeptide(L)'
;MSEIDWHGLAVAYHKKHLANLLKERGSSYRYNNLGIPTFPNGLVLRKYQHQAIANWLANKGRGTLKMATGSGKTIVALAIATELYRQIGLQVLLIVCPYIHLVNQWSRECLKFNLNPIAAMNRVDDWQGELSNQIYNLNINPQSFITIITTNSTLIKEGFQSQLKYFPAKTLIVGDEAHNLGSIRLEASLPRNIGLRLGLSATPERQYDEIGTEALLNYFGSIIQPEFTLADAIAQGALVRYLYYPIFVELTPAEALVYAKLTKRIGWILSKNKSLQDNRNLTSLLTRRSRLVATASNKLNSLRELMSSRLDTSHTLFYCGDGYLNNDVRQIDAVTHLLGKELGYRVNTYTTDTPLETRENLRRQFESGELQGLVAIRCLDEGIDLPAIKTAVILASTSNHRQFIQRRGRILRPHPHKKQAVLFDTIVIPPNLDRETWEVERNLLRKELYRFITFAELADNAAEARNKLLQLQDRYQL
;
A
#
# COMPACT_ATOMS: atom_id res chain seq x y z
N MET A 1 -30.90 3.99 12.38
CA MET A 1 -30.00 2.80 12.36
C MET A 1 -30.27 1.81 13.52
N SER A 2 -31.17 2.09 14.43
CA SER A 2 -31.62 1.19 15.52
C SER A 2 -32.44 -0.02 15.04
N GLU A 3 -32.89 -0.04 13.78
CA GLU A 3 -33.78 -1.09 13.24
C GLU A 3 -33.07 -2.19 12.43
N ILE A 4 -31.75 -2.14 12.31
CA ILE A 4 -31.01 -3.18 11.55
C ILE A 4 -30.67 -4.34 12.47
N ASP A 5 -31.17 -5.51 12.19
CA ASP A 5 -30.78 -6.76 12.87
C ASP A 5 -29.40 -7.23 12.40
N TRP A 6 -28.37 -6.65 12.97
CA TRP A 6 -26.98 -6.95 12.66
C TRP A 6 -26.58 -8.40 12.97
N HIS A 7 -27.17 -8.97 14.05
CA HIS A 7 -26.91 -10.35 14.41
C HIS A 7 -27.50 -11.31 13.37
N GLY A 8 -28.75 -11.07 13.00
CA GLY A 8 -29.43 -11.83 11.95
C GLY A 8 -28.69 -11.74 10.59
N LEU A 9 -28.18 -10.54 10.24
CA LEU A 9 -27.38 -10.33 9.02
C LEU A 9 -26.09 -11.16 9.00
N ALA A 10 -25.33 -11.16 10.09
CA ALA A 10 -24.10 -11.94 10.20
C ALA A 10 -24.39 -13.45 10.13
N VAL A 11 -25.43 -13.92 10.82
CA VAL A 11 -25.87 -15.32 10.83
C VAL A 11 -26.36 -15.73 9.43
N ALA A 12 -27.16 -14.90 8.78
CA ALA A 12 -27.66 -15.16 7.41
C ALA A 12 -26.51 -15.24 6.40
N TYR A 13 -25.53 -14.36 6.52
CA TYR A 13 -24.31 -14.37 5.70
C TYR A 13 -23.53 -15.68 5.88
N HIS A 14 -23.29 -16.13 7.12
CA HIS A 14 -22.60 -17.37 7.42
C HIS A 14 -23.36 -18.59 6.89
N LYS A 15 -24.69 -18.67 7.11
CA LYS A 15 -25.53 -19.78 6.59
C LYS A 15 -25.50 -19.87 5.07
N LYS A 16 -25.59 -18.72 4.39
CA LYS A 16 -25.54 -18.65 2.93
C LYS A 16 -24.18 -19.10 2.38
N HIS A 17 -23.09 -18.73 3.03
CA HIS A 17 -21.74 -19.16 2.66
C HIS A 17 -21.57 -20.67 2.82
N LEU A 18 -22.00 -21.26 3.93
CA LEU A 18 -22.02 -22.70 4.15
C LEU A 18 -22.88 -23.43 3.10
N ALA A 19 -24.05 -22.88 2.74
CA ALA A 19 -24.92 -23.44 1.71
C ALA A 19 -24.31 -23.35 0.31
N ASN A 20 -23.56 -22.30 0.00
CA ASN A 20 -22.85 -22.14 -1.28
C ASN A 20 -21.64 -23.06 -1.42
N LEU A 21 -20.93 -23.38 -0.33
CA LEU A 21 -19.90 -24.43 -0.32
C LEU A 21 -20.46 -25.83 -0.62
N LEU A 22 -21.77 -26.04 -0.39
CA LEU A 22 -22.48 -27.29 -0.65
C LEU A 22 -23.21 -27.29 -2.00
N LYS A 23 -23.34 -26.14 -2.67
CA LYS A 23 -24.04 -26.00 -3.97
C LYS A 23 -23.14 -25.30 -4.97
N GLU A 24 -22.19 -26.00 -5.54
CA GLU A 24 -21.70 -25.64 -6.87
C GLU A 24 -22.72 -26.08 -7.89
N ARG A 25 -23.53 -25.14 -8.42
CA ARG A 25 -24.09 -25.07 -9.80
C ARG A 25 -25.31 -24.15 -9.89
N GLY A 26 -25.16 -23.13 -10.73
CA GLY A 26 -26.19 -22.64 -11.63
C GLY A 26 -27.27 -21.72 -11.10
N SER A 27 -27.15 -20.45 -11.43
CA SER A 27 -28.18 -19.74 -12.21
C SER A 27 -27.68 -18.36 -12.63
N SER A 28 -27.58 -18.15 -13.92
CA SER A 28 -27.35 -16.85 -14.54
C SER A 28 -28.66 -16.05 -14.54
N TYR A 29 -28.75 -15.05 -13.68
CA TYR A 29 -29.69 -13.95 -13.87
C TYR A 29 -28.95 -12.80 -14.51
N ARG A 30 -29.22 -12.55 -15.81
CA ARG A 30 -28.83 -11.28 -16.47
C ARG A 30 -29.77 -10.20 -15.96
N TYR A 31 -29.25 -9.32 -15.08
CA TYR A 31 -29.85 -8.03 -14.83
C TYR A 31 -29.14 -6.99 -15.72
N ASN A 32 -29.88 -6.42 -16.66
CA ASN A 32 -29.44 -5.35 -17.56
C ASN A 32 -29.47 -3.94 -16.89
N ASN A 33 -29.39 -3.83 -15.58
CA ASN A 33 -29.36 -2.55 -14.90
C ASN A 33 -27.93 -2.22 -14.47
N LEU A 34 -27.20 -1.49 -15.31
CA LEU A 34 -25.91 -0.88 -14.98
C LEU A 34 -26.07 -0.01 -13.72
N GLY A 35 -25.17 -0.16 -12.75
CA GLY A 35 -25.12 0.63 -11.54
C GLY A 35 -25.62 -0.08 -10.27
N ILE A 36 -26.29 -1.24 -10.39
CA ILE A 36 -26.73 -2.03 -9.23
C ILE A 36 -25.62 -3.02 -8.82
N PRO A 37 -25.18 -3.03 -7.54
CA PRO A 37 -24.10 -3.89 -7.11
C PRO A 37 -24.45 -5.37 -7.21
N THR A 38 -23.65 -6.11 -7.96
CA THR A 38 -23.77 -7.55 -8.14
C THR A 38 -22.41 -8.21 -8.01
N PHE A 39 -22.38 -9.45 -7.50
CA PHE A 39 -21.14 -10.21 -7.48
C PHE A 39 -20.73 -10.57 -8.91
N PRO A 40 -19.44 -10.40 -9.25
CA PRO A 40 -18.91 -10.85 -10.55
C PRO A 40 -19.14 -12.36 -10.75
N ASN A 41 -19.45 -12.76 -11.98
CA ASN A 41 -19.58 -14.17 -12.32
C ASN A 41 -18.25 -14.91 -12.07
N GLY A 42 -18.30 -16.02 -11.37
CA GLY A 42 -17.11 -16.82 -11.05
C GLY A 42 -16.25 -16.28 -9.92
N LEU A 43 -16.63 -15.19 -9.26
CA LEU A 43 -15.91 -14.71 -8.08
C LEU A 43 -16.13 -15.67 -6.91
N VAL A 44 -15.05 -16.30 -6.47
CA VAL A 44 -15.00 -17.10 -5.24
C VAL A 44 -14.22 -16.31 -4.20
N LEU A 45 -14.91 -15.88 -3.15
CA LEU A 45 -14.27 -15.25 -2.01
C LEU A 45 -13.49 -16.30 -1.21
N ARG A 46 -12.30 -15.93 -0.76
CA ARG A 46 -11.46 -16.77 0.10
C ARG A 46 -12.03 -16.84 1.52
N LYS A 47 -11.72 -17.90 2.26
CA LYS A 47 -12.21 -18.11 3.63
C LYS A 47 -12.02 -16.90 4.54
N TYR A 48 -10.83 -16.30 4.54
CA TYR A 48 -10.54 -15.11 5.34
C TYR A 48 -11.33 -13.87 4.91
N GLN A 49 -11.67 -13.73 3.62
CA GLN A 49 -12.50 -12.63 3.13
C GLN A 49 -13.94 -12.77 3.62
N HIS A 50 -14.49 -13.98 3.58
CA HIS A 50 -15.78 -14.26 4.18
C HIS A 50 -15.81 -13.95 5.68
N GLN A 51 -14.78 -14.35 6.40
CA GLN A 51 -14.67 -14.09 7.84
C GLN A 51 -14.58 -12.59 8.13
N ALA A 52 -13.80 -11.83 7.35
CA ALA A 52 -13.71 -10.37 7.49
C ALA A 52 -15.06 -9.69 7.25
N ILE A 53 -15.82 -10.11 6.24
CA ILE A 53 -17.16 -9.59 5.96
C ILE A 53 -18.11 -9.91 7.13
N ALA A 54 -18.17 -11.17 7.56
CA ALA A 54 -19.05 -11.60 8.63
C ALA A 54 -18.76 -10.84 9.95
N ASN A 55 -17.48 -10.71 10.31
CA ASN A 55 -17.07 -10.03 11.53
C ASN A 55 -17.37 -8.52 11.48
N TRP A 56 -17.22 -7.89 10.31
CA TRP A 56 -17.59 -6.48 10.16
C TRP A 56 -19.11 -6.29 10.27
N LEU A 57 -19.91 -7.17 9.69
CA LEU A 57 -21.37 -7.18 9.85
C LEU A 57 -21.75 -7.38 11.32
N ALA A 58 -21.15 -8.36 11.99
CA ALA A 58 -21.38 -8.61 13.43
C ALA A 58 -20.99 -7.40 14.31
N ASN A 59 -20.03 -6.59 13.86
CA ASN A 59 -19.64 -5.33 14.52
C ASN A 59 -20.51 -4.13 14.11
N LYS A 60 -21.77 -4.38 13.76
CA LYS A 60 -22.81 -3.36 13.48
C LYS A 60 -22.46 -2.39 12.35
N GLY A 61 -21.74 -2.87 11.33
CA GLY A 61 -21.39 -2.07 10.15
C GLY A 61 -20.33 -0.99 10.41
N ARG A 62 -19.50 -1.15 11.42
CA ARG A 62 -18.37 -0.25 11.72
C ARG A 62 -17.13 -1.05 12.07
N GLY A 63 -15.99 -0.66 11.55
CA GLY A 63 -14.72 -1.28 11.89
C GLY A 63 -13.61 -1.04 10.87
N THR A 64 -12.39 -1.28 11.32
CA THR A 64 -11.19 -1.19 10.50
C THR A 64 -10.65 -2.59 10.20
N LEU A 65 -10.54 -2.95 8.94
CA LEU A 65 -9.93 -4.21 8.50
C LEU A 65 -8.42 -4.02 8.32
N LYS A 66 -7.65 -4.65 9.20
CA LYS A 66 -6.19 -4.70 9.10
C LYS A 66 -5.80 -5.95 8.31
N MET A 67 -5.54 -5.75 7.03
CA MET A 67 -5.27 -6.82 6.09
C MET A 67 -4.02 -6.50 5.24
N ALA A 68 -3.18 -7.49 5.01
CA ALA A 68 -1.97 -7.37 4.21
C ALA A 68 -2.25 -6.77 2.82
N THR A 69 -1.28 -6.03 2.28
CA THR A 69 -1.36 -5.50 0.91
C THR A 69 -1.44 -6.66 -0.09
N GLY A 70 -2.34 -6.57 -1.06
CA GLY A 70 -2.55 -7.65 -2.04
C GLY A 70 -3.51 -8.77 -1.60
N SER A 71 -4.03 -8.73 -0.37
CA SER A 71 -5.01 -9.71 0.14
C SER A 71 -6.42 -9.56 -0.42
N GLY A 72 -6.69 -8.55 -1.24
CA GLY A 72 -8.01 -8.32 -1.82
C GLY A 72 -8.95 -7.49 -0.94
N LYS A 73 -8.43 -6.53 -0.16
CA LYS A 73 -9.22 -5.56 0.63
C LYS A 73 -10.34 -4.91 -0.18
N THR A 74 -10.03 -4.49 -1.41
CA THR A 74 -10.99 -3.89 -2.36
C THR A 74 -12.17 -4.82 -2.64
N ILE A 75 -11.90 -6.11 -2.87
CA ILE A 75 -12.94 -7.14 -3.12
C ILE A 75 -13.82 -7.32 -1.87
N VAL A 76 -13.21 -7.33 -0.67
CA VAL A 76 -13.97 -7.43 0.59
C VAL A 76 -14.93 -6.24 0.74
N ALA A 77 -14.45 -5.02 0.48
CA ALA A 77 -15.29 -3.81 0.60
C ALA A 77 -16.44 -3.80 -0.41
N LEU A 78 -16.19 -4.18 -1.66
CA LEU A 78 -17.23 -4.28 -2.70
C LEU A 78 -18.22 -5.41 -2.39
N ALA A 79 -17.76 -6.53 -1.85
CA ALA A 79 -18.61 -7.62 -1.39
C ALA A 79 -19.51 -7.17 -0.21
N ILE A 80 -18.98 -6.41 0.76
CA ILE A 80 -19.76 -5.80 1.84
C ILE A 80 -20.84 -4.88 1.26
N ALA A 81 -20.48 -3.98 0.36
CA ALA A 81 -21.43 -3.07 -0.27
C ALA A 81 -22.55 -3.82 -1.02
N THR A 82 -22.19 -4.87 -1.76
CA THR A 82 -23.14 -5.73 -2.49
C THR A 82 -24.09 -6.46 -1.54
N GLU A 83 -23.56 -6.98 -0.43
CA GLU A 83 -24.40 -7.68 0.55
C GLU A 83 -25.32 -6.71 1.29
N LEU A 84 -24.83 -5.52 1.68
CA LEU A 84 -25.66 -4.46 2.27
C LEU A 84 -26.78 -3.98 1.33
N TYR A 85 -26.48 -3.86 0.03
CA TYR A 85 -27.53 -3.54 -0.95
C TYR A 85 -28.64 -4.59 -0.95
N ARG A 86 -28.27 -5.88 -0.97
CA ARG A 86 -29.23 -6.99 -0.96
C ARG A 86 -30.05 -7.10 0.32
N GLN A 87 -29.41 -6.84 1.46
CA GLN A 87 -30.02 -7.11 2.76
C GLN A 87 -30.82 -5.91 3.31
N ILE A 88 -30.31 -4.69 3.13
CA ILE A 88 -30.91 -3.49 3.73
C ILE A 88 -31.22 -2.40 2.70
N GLY A 89 -30.97 -2.63 1.41
CA GLY A 89 -31.16 -1.63 0.37
C GLY A 89 -30.17 -0.46 0.51
N LEU A 90 -28.86 -0.73 0.65
CA LEU A 90 -27.82 0.31 0.61
C LEU A 90 -28.01 1.20 -0.62
N GLN A 91 -27.92 2.50 -0.49
CA GLN A 91 -28.17 3.45 -1.58
C GLN A 91 -26.91 4.15 -2.09
N VAL A 92 -25.90 4.34 -1.23
CA VAL A 92 -24.68 5.05 -1.59
C VAL A 92 -23.45 4.30 -1.10
N LEU A 93 -22.48 4.11 -1.98
CA LEU A 93 -21.13 3.68 -1.65
C LEU A 93 -20.17 4.85 -1.92
N LEU A 94 -19.61 5.42 -0.85
CA LEU A 94 -18.59 6.46 -0.89
C LEU A 94 -17.22 5.84 -0.60
N ILE A 95 -16.30 5.89 -1.56
CA ILE A 95 -14.93 5.41 -1.42
C ILE A 95 -13.99 6.61 -1.37
N VAL A 96 -13.18 6.69 -0.33
CA VAL A 96 -12.18 7.75 -0.13
C VAL A 96 -10.79 7.12 -0.18
N CYS A 97 -9.96 7.56 -1.11
CA CYS A 97 -8.59 7.07 -1.29
C CYS A 97 -7.57 8.22 -1.33
N PRO A 98 -6.29 7.96 -0.97
CA PRO A 98 -5.31 9.04 -0.86
C PRO A 98 -4.89 9.65 -2.21
N TYR A 99 -4.93 8.87 -3.32
CA TYR A 99 -4.32 9.25 -4.59
C TYR A 99 -5.22 8.99 -5.80
N ILE A 100 -5.06 9.81 -6.85
CA ILE A 100 -5.84 9.72 -8.10
C ILE A 100 -5.74 8.35 -8.79
N HIS A 101 -4.55 7.75 -8.82
CA HIS A 101 -4.38 6.43 -9.45
C HIS A 101 -5.15 5.31 -8.74
N LEU A 102 -5.40 5.44 -7.42
CA LEU A 102 -6.27 4.52 -6.68
C LEU A 102 -7.74 4.72 -7.07
N VAL A 103 -8.17 5.95 -7.39
CA VAL A 103 -9.50 6.19 -7.96
C VAL A 103 -9.69 5.36 -9.22
N ASN A 104 -8.72 5.39 -10.13
CA ASN A 104 -8.76 4.61 -11.37
C ASN A 104 -8.75 3.08 -11.11
N GLN A 105 -8.01 2.63 -10.09
CA GLN A 105 -7.99 1.22 -9.69
C GLN A 105 -9.35 0.79 -9.13
N TRP A 106 -9.91 1.56 -8.19
CA TRP A 106 -11.22 1.31 -7.63
C TRP A 106 -12.32 1.34 -8.69
N SER A 107 -12.26 2.28 -9.64
CA SER A 107 -13.23 2.35 -10.74
C SER A 107 -13.24 1.05 -11.56
N ARG A 108 -12.07 0.52 -11.90
CA ARG A 108 -11.98 -0.77 -12.62
C ARG A 108 -12.54 -1.94 -11.82
N GLU A 109 -12.31 -1.98 -10.51
CA GLU A 109 -12.87 -3.03 -9.65
C GLU A 109 -14.39 -2.86 -9.47
N CYS A 110 -14.88 -1.64 -9.33
CA CYS A 110 -16.31 -1.33 -9.28
C CYS A 110 -17.06 -1.83 -10.53
N LEU A 111 -16.51 -1.62 -11.72
CA LEU A 111 -17.10 -2.11 -12.98
C LEU A 111 -17.30 -3.62 -12.98
N LYS A 112 -16.39 -4.40 -12.38
CA LYS A 112 -16.55 -5.86 -12.25
C LYS A 112 -17.76 -6.24 -11.38
N PHE A 113 -18.11 -5.40 -10.41
CA PHE A 113 -19.28 -5.55 -9.55
C PHE A 113 -20.54 -4.89 -10.12
N ASN A 114 -20.54 -4.57 -11.42
CA ASN A 114 -21.62 -3.88 -12.13
C ASN A 114 -21.92 -2.46 -11.61
N LEU A 115 -20.96 -1.83 -10.95
CA LEU A 115 -21.07 -0.47 -10.44
C LEU A 115 -20.56 0.53 -11.47
N ASN A 116 -21.24 1.68 -11.59
CA ASN A 116 -20.79 2.80 -12.42
C ASN A 116 -20.35 3.98 -11.51
N PRO A 117 -19.06 4.10 -11.17
CA PRO A 117 -18.61 5.07 -10.18
C PRO A 117 -18.45 6.47 -10.77
N ILE A 118 -18.93 7.48 -10.04
CA ILE A 118 -18.58 8.89 -10.24
C ILE A 118 -17.18 9.11 -9.65
N ALA A 119 -16.22 9.48 -10.49
CA ALA A 119 -14.86 9.82 -10.06
C ALA A 119 -14.77 11.30 -9.65
N ALA A 120 -15.09 11.60 -8.39
CA ALA A 120 -15.04 12.96 -7.84
C ALA A 120 -13.59 13.35 -7.51
N MET A 121 -12.87 13.85 -8.51
CA MET A 121 -11.47 14.27 -8.43
C MET A 121 -11.21 15.46 -9.36
N ASN A 122 -10.04 16.10 -9.27
CA ASN A 122 -9.63 17.24 -10.09
C ASN A 122 -10.54 18.46 -9.94
N ARG A 123 -11.21 18.89 -11.03
CA ARG A 123 -12.08 20.07 -11.05
C ARG A 123 -13.48 19.72 -10.57
N VAL A 124 -14.09 20.63 -9.83
CA VAL A 124 -15.43 20.44 -9.27
C VAL A 124 -16.47 20.31 -10.39
N ASP A 125 -16.31 21.10 -11.45
CA ASP A 125 -17.21 21.12 -12.60
C ASP A 125 -17.33 19.76 -13.31
N ASP A 126 -16.31 18.91 -13.23
CA ASP A 126 -16.26 17.62 -13.92
C ASP A 126 -17.23 16.58 -13.33
N TRP A 127 -17.62 16.69 -12.07
CA TRP A 127 -18.39 15.66 -11.36
C TRP A 127 -19.57 16.17 -10.54
N GLN A 128 -19.58 17.47 -10.14
CA GLN A 128 -20.57 18.00 -9.18
C GLN A 128 -21.99 17.94 -9.74
N GLY A 129 -22.18 18.30 -11.01
CA GLY A 129 -23.49 18.28 -11.67
C GLY A 129 -24.07 16.86 -11.74
N GLU A 130 -23.26 15.88 -12.13
CA GLU A 130 -23.67 14.49 -12.18
C GLU A 130 -24.01 13.95 -10.78
N LEU A 131 -23.15 14.22 -9.78
CA LEU A 131 -23.39 13.80 -8.41
C LEU A 131 -24.68 14.38 -7.84
N SER A 132 -24.92 15.69 -8.03
CA SER A 132 -26.15 16.35 -7.58
C SER A 132 -27.40 15.75 -8.21
N ASN A 133 -27.37 15.47 -9.52
CA ASN A 133 -28.47 14.83 -10.22
C ASN A 133 -28.74 13.41 -9.72
N GLN A 134 -27.69 12.63 -9.48
CA GLN A 134 -27.86 11.26 -8.99
C GLN A 134 -28.39 11.26 -7.53
N ILE A 135 -27.91 12.17 -6.66
CA ILE A 135 -28.46 12.32 -5.30
C ILE A 135 -29.95 12.71 -5.35
N TYR A 136 -30.33 13.64 -6.25
CA TYR A 136 -31.73 14.00 -6.43
C TYR A 136 -32.58 12.79 -6.87
N ASN A 137 -32.07 11.98 -7.80
CA ASN A 137 -32.74 10.79 -8.29
C ASN A 137 -32.94 9.71 -7.22
N LEU A 138 -32.09 9.61 -6.19
CA LEU A 138 -32.31 8.70 -5.05
C LEU A 138 -33.60 9.00 -4.29
N ASN A 139 -34.03 10.28 -4.24
CA ASN A 139 -35.27 10.67 -3.58
C ASN A 139 -36.50 10.24 -4.39
N ILE A 140 -36.36 10.12 -5.71
CA ILE A 140 -37.46 9.71 -6.62
C ILE A 140 -37.50 8.19 -6.75
N ASN A 141 -36.33 7.55 -6.86
CA ASN A 141 -36.22 6.10 -6.98
C ASN A 141 -35.32 5.52 -5.88
N PRO A 142 -35.89 5.09 -4.74
CA PRO A 142 -35.15 4.53 -3.62
C PRO A 142 -34.39 3.23 -3.93
N GLN A 143 -34.63 2.58 -5.06
CA GLN A 143 -33.89 1.37 -5.50
C GLN A 143 -32.62 1.72 -6.29
N SER A 144 -32.41 2.99 -6.62
CA SER A 144 -31.19 3.46 -7.27
C SER A 144 -29.97 3.31 -6.34
N PHE A 145 -28.82 3.11 -6.93
CA PHE A 145 -27.57 2.96 -6.22
C PHE A 145 -26.49 3.89 -6.81
N ILE A 146 -25.81 4.64 -5.97
CA ILE A 146 -24.75 5.55 -6.38
C ILE A 146 -23.41 5.05 -5.84
N THR A 147 -22.41 4.98 -6.71
CA THR A 147 -21.01 4.77 -6.31
C THR A 147 -20.21 6.02 -6.56
N ILE A 148 -19.51 6.50 -5.54
CA ILE A 148 -18.66 7.69 -5.63
C ILE A 148 -17.27 7.30 -5.15
N ILE A 149 -16.26 7.67 -5.94
CA ILE A 149 -14.86 7.50 -5.56
C ILE A 149 -14.20 8.88 -5.53
N THR A 150 -13.62 9.23 -4.41
CA THR A 150 -12.99 10.54 -4.23
C THR A 150 -11.60 10.44 -3.63
N THR A 151 -10.83 11.54 -3.73
CA THR A 151 -9.51 11.62 -3.10
C THR A 151 -9.57 12.36 -1.77
N ASN A 152 -8.60 12.12 -0.90
CA ASN A 152 -8.43 12.88 0.35
C ASN A 152 -8.40 14.40 0.11
N SER A 153 -7.78 14.83 -0.99
CA SER A 153 -7.70 16.26 -1.35
C SER A 153 -9.03 16.84 -1.83
N THR A 154 -9.88 16.02 -2.45
CA THR A 154 -11.23 16.45 -2.86
C THR A 154 -12.21 16.41 -1.69
N LEU A 155 -12.10 15.42 -0.80
CA LEU A 155 -12.93 15.29 0.39
C LEU A 155 -12.98 16.59 1.23
N ILE A 156 -11.85 17.28 1.38
CA ILE A 156 -11.75 18.53 2.17
C ILE A 156 -12.29 19.77 1.46
N LYS A 157 -12.61 19.68 0.16
CA LYS A 157 -13.09 20.84 -0.62
C LYS A 157 -14.56 21.14 -0.27
N GLU A 158 -14.90 22.41 -0.16
CA GLU A 158 -16.25 22.87 0.17
C GLU A 158 -17.30 22.33 -0.80
N GLY A 159 -17.02 22.31 -2.10
CA GLY A 159 -17.90 21.76 -3.12
C GLY A 159 -18.27 20.30 -2.89
N PHE A 160 -17.36 19.48 -2.33
CA PHE A 160 -17.66 18.09 -1.98
C PHE A 160 -18.37 17.98 -0.61
N GLN A 161 -17.93 18.76 0.37
CA GLN A 161 -18.52 18.79 1.70
C GLN A 161 -20.01 19.21 1.67
N SER A 162 -20.39 20.13 0.78
CA SER A 162 -21.78 20.55 0.60
C SER A 162 -22.67 19.39 0.13
N GLN A 163 -22.17 18.47 -0.71
CA GLN A 163 -22.91 17.31 -1.20
C GLN A 163 -23.14 16.24 -0.12
N LEU A 164 -22.19 16.06 0.80
CA LEU A 164 -22.27 15.04 1.87
C LEU A 164 -23.49 15.21 2.78
N LYS A 165 -24.02 16.44 2.89
CA LYS A 165 -25.20 16.73 3.70
C LYS A 165 -26.47 16.05 3.19
N TYR A 166 -26.52 15.76 1.89
CA TYR A 166 -27.66 15.15 1.21
C TYR A 166 -27.57 13.64 1.08
N PHE A 167 -26.51 13.03 1.62
CA PHE A 167 -26.35 11.58 1.57
C PHE A 167 -27.36 10.91 2.52
N PRO A 168 -28.07 9.86 2.03
CA PRO A 168 -29.04 9.14 2.83
C PRO A 168 -28.39 8.36 3.98
N ALA A 169 -29.19 7.99 4.98
CA ALA A 169 -28.70 7.17 6.10
C ALA A 169 -28.15 5.79 5.65
N LYS A 170 -28.65 5.27 4.52
CA LYS A 170 -28.18 4.02 3.90
C LYS A 170 -26.95 4.27 3.02
N THR A 171 -25.94 4.90 3.58
CA THR A 171 -24.64 5.20 2.96
C THR A 171 -23.53 4.42 3.67
N LEU A 172 -22.69 3.73 2.89
CA LEU A 172 -21.43 3.15 3.37
C LEU A 172 -20.26 4.04 2.93
N ILE A 173 -19.45 4.49 3.90
CA ILE A 173 -18.15 5.09 3.60
C ILE A 173 -17.03 4.06 3.77
N VAL A 174 -16.18 3.97 2.76
CA VAL A 174 -14.97 3.15 2.75
C VAL A 174 -13.76 4.05 2.69
N GLY A 175 -12.90 4.01 3.71
CA GLY A 175 -11.60 4.70 3.70
C GLY A 175 -10.51 3.72 3.26
N ASP A 176 -10.01 3.87 2.03
CA ASP A 176 -8.85 3.08 1.58
C ASP A 176 -7.55 3.73 2.06
N GLU A 177 -6.57 2.91 2.43
CA GLU A 177 -5.38 3.35 3.15
C GLU A 177 -5.75 4.33 4.29
N ALA A 178 -6.72 3.88 5.10
CA ALA A 178 -7.44 4.67 6.10
C ALA A 178 -6.52 5.45 7.05
N HIS A 179 -5.29 4.96 7.29
CA HIS A 179 -4.30 5.67 8.10
C HIS A 179 -4.01 7.11 7.64
N ASN A 180 -4.24 7.42 6.35
CA ASN A 180 -4.08 8.79 5.86
C ASN A 180 -5.18 9.73 6.38
N LEU A 181 -6.36 9.19 6.68
CA LEU A 181 -7.53 9.95 7.13
C LEU A 181 -7.48 10.37 8.62
N GLY A 182 -6.51 9.87 9.39
CA GLY A 182 -6.33 10.24 10.79
C GLY A 182 -5.59 11.57 11.02
N SER A 183 -5.26 12.35 10.00
CA SER A 183 -4.73 13.71 10.20
C SER A 183 -5.84 14.68 10.61
N ILE A 184 -5.53 15.65 11.46
CA ILE A 184 -6.51 16.61 12.04
C ILE A 184 -7.47 17.16 10.97
N ARG A 185 -6.93 17.64 9.85
CA ARG A 185 -7.74 18.24 8.78
C ARG A 185 -8.63 17.25 8.06
N LEU A 186 -8.13 16.05 7.78
CA LEU A 186 -8.89 15.02 7.07
C LEU A 186 -9.93 14.38 7.97
N GLU A 187 -9.59 14.11 9.21
CA GLU A 187 -10.50 13.57 10.20
C GLU A 187 -11.71 14.51 10.44
N ALA A 188 -11.45 15.81 10.57
CA ALA A 188 -12.50 16.82 10.69
C ALA A 188 -13.42 16.90 9.47
N SER A 189 -12.94 16.47 8.30
CA SER A 189 -13.73 16.47 7.05
C SER A 189 -14.56 15.20 6.83
N LEU A 190 -14.41 14.19 7.69
CA LEU A 190 -15.17 12.95 7.59
C LEU A 190 -16.64 13.15 7.98
N PRO A 191 -17.61 12.68 7.18
CA PRO A 191 -19.04 12.90 7.41
C PRO A 191 -19.54 12.17 8.66
N ARG A 192 -20.05 12.90 9.63
CA ARG A 192 -20.55 12.34 10.92
C ARG A 192 -21.96 11.72 10.82
N ASN A 193 -22.75 12.14 9.83
CA ASN A 193 -24.09 11.62 9.55
C ASN A 193 -24.12 10.22 8.95
N ILE A 194 -22.99 9.71 8.42
CA ILE A 194 -22.88 8.37 7.87
C ILE A 194 -22.56 7.38 8.99
N GLY A 195 -23.41 6.37 9.15
CA GLY A 195 -23.29 5.37 10.21
C GLY A 195 -22.52 4.12 9.82
N LEU A 196 -22.57 3.68 8.54
CA LEU A 196 -21.83 2.51 8.04
C LEU A 196 -20.44 2.94 7.62
N ARG A 197 -19.41 2.42 8.29
CA ARG A 197 -18.03 2.89 8.13
C ARG A 197 -17.05 1.73 8.08
N LEU A 198 -16.27 1.68 7.04
CA LEU A 198 -15.26 0.65 6.80
C LEU A 198 -13.88 1.29 6.57
N GLY A 199 -12.95 1.10 7.47
CA GLY A 199 -11.55 1.44 7.27
C GLY A 199 -10.78 0.25 6.67
N LEU A 200 -9.96 0.49 5.66
CA LEU A 200 -9.07 -0.51 5.05
C LEU A 200 -7.62 -0.05 5.20
N SER A 201 -6.78 -0.86 5.82
CA SER A 201 -5.34 -0.60 5.88
C SER A 201 -4.56 -1.89 6.16
N ALA A 202 -3.32 -1.96 5.67
CA ALA A 202 -2.39 -2.99 6.12
C ALA A 202 -1.70 -2.59 7.44
N THR A 203 -1.63 -1.28 7.70
CA THR A 203 -0.98 -0.67 8.86
C THR A 203 -1.80 0.52 9.31
N PRO A 204 -2.91 0.32 10.02
CA PRO A 204 -3.79 1.41 10.47
C PRO A 204 -3.11 2.33 11.49
N GLU A 205 -2.17 1.81 12.27
CA GLU A 205 -1.40 2.55 13.26
C GLU A 205 -0.51 3.60 12.59
N ARG A 206 -0.63 4.85 12.98
CA ARG A 206 0.17 5.98 12.45
C ARG A 206 1.46 6.10 13.24
N GLN A 207 2.59 6.05 12.53
CA GLN A 207 3.90 6.13 13.14
C GLN A 207 4.11 7.51 13.80
N TYR A 208 4.42 7.54 15.09
CA TYR A 208 4.60 8.76 15.90
C TYR A 208 3.37 9.68 15.96
N ASP A 209 2.17 9.16 15.70
CA ASP A 209 0.92 9.93 15.75
C ASP A 209 -0.20 9.06 16.37
N GLU A 210 -0.12 8.89 17.69
CA GLU A 210 -1.10 8.12 18.46
C GLU A 210 -2.48 8.77 18.43
N ILE A 211 -2.51 10.11 18.53
CA ILE A 211 -3.77 10.90 18.49
C ILE A 211 -4.49 10.70 17.15
N GLY A 212 -3.74 10.77 16.04
CA GLY A 212 -4.33 10.53 14.72
C GLY A 212 -4.75 9.08 14.49
N THR A 213 -4.08 8.11 15.15
CA THR A 213 -4.49 6.70 15.16
C THR A 213 -5.78 6.52 15.92
N GLU A 214 -5.89 7.09 17.11
CA GLU A 214 -7.09 7.04 17.93
C GLU A 214 -8.29 7.71 17.24
N ALA A 215 -8.10 8.89 16.66
CA ALA A 215 -9.13 9.60 15.89
C ALA A 215 -9.67 8.78 14.72
N LEU A 216 -8.78 8.09 14.00
CA LEU A 216 -9.14 7.18 12.92
C LEU A 216 -10.01 6.01 13.42
N LEU A 217 -9.56 5.34 14.47
CA LEU A 217 -10.26 4.18 15.04
C LEU A 217 -11.59 4.60 15.69
N ASN A 218 -11.67 5.76 16.28
CA ASN A 218 -12.92 6.34 16.78
C ASN A 218 -13.92 6.62 15.67
N TYR A 219 -13.45 7.04 14.49
CA TYR A 219 -14.33 7.28 13.35
C TYR A 219 -14.78 5.97 12.66
N PHE A 220 -13.86 5.14 12.21
CA PHE A 220 -14.18 3.91 11.46
C PHE A 220 -14.61 2.75 12.37
N GLY A 221 -14.18 2.73 13.61
CA GLY A 221 -14.32 1.64 14.56
C GLY A 221 -13.00 0.89 14.77
N SER A 222 -12.95 0.11 15.85
CA SER A 222 -11.78 -0.69 16.22
C SER A 222 -11.34 -1.66 15.12
N ILE A 223 -10.13 -2.18 15.25
CA ILE A 223 -9.61 -3.21 14.35
C ILE A 223 -10.42 -4.50 14.53
N ILE A 224 -11.02 -4.96 13.42
CA ILE A 224 -11.79 -6.21 13.37
C ILE A 224 -10.84 -7.40 13.44
N GLN A 225 -11.09 -8.28 14.39
CA GLN A 225 -10.31 -9.52 14.56
C GLN A 225 -10.92 -10.68 13.75
N PRO A 226 -10.11 -11.67 13.30
CA PRO A 226 -8.64 -11.61 13.34
C PRO A 226 -8.04 -10.68 12.29
N GLU A 227 -6.88 -10.11 12.59
CA GLU A 227 -6.07 -9.43 11.59
C GLU A 227 -5.61 -10.43 10.52
N PHE A 228 -5.39 -9.96 9.30
CA PHE A 228 -4.84 -10.77 8.22
C PHE A 228 -3.44 -10.29 7.86
N THR A 229 -2.45 -10.93 8.46
CA THR A 229 -1.03 -10.54 8.37
C THR A 229 -0.40 -10.94 7.02
N LEU A 230 0.83 -10.48 6.79
CA LEU A 230 1.63 -10.92 5.64
C LEU A 230 1.91 -12.44 5.68
N ALA A 231 2.16 -12.99 6.87
CA ALA A 231 2.36 -14.41 7.07
C ALA A 231 1.10 -15.22 6.70
N ASP A 232 -0.08 -14.77 7.13
CA ASP A 232 -1.35 -15.39 6.78
C ASP A 232 -1.60 -15.33 5.27
N ALA A 233 -1.28 -14.21 4.65
CA ALA A 233 -1.45 -14.01 3.22
C ALA A 233 -0.58 -14.97 2.39
N ILE A 234 0.64 -15.23 2.82
CA ILE A 234 1.53 -16.20 2.19
C ILE A 234 1.05 -17.63 2.47
N ALA A 235 0.75 -17.96 3.73
CA ALA A 235 0.30 -19.29 4.13
C ALA A 235 -0.99 -19.73 3.42
N GLN A 236 -1.92 -18.79 3.18
CA GLN A 236 -3.19 -19.05 2.49
C GLN A 236 -3.14 -18.82 0.97
N GLY A 237 -1.95 -18.61 0.38
CA GLY A 237 -1.77 -18.42 -1.05
C GLY A 237 -2.42 -17.15 -1.63
N ALA A 238 -2.68 -16.14 -0.77
CA ALA A 238 -3.09 -14.81 -1.22
C ALA A 238 -1.90 -14.03 -1.80
N LEU A 239 -0.71 -14.32 -1.29
CA LEU A 239 0.57 -13.84 -1.79
C LEU A 239 1.47 -15.05 -2.08
N VAL A 240 2.44 -14.87 -3.00
CA VAL A 240 3.41 -15.91 -3.30
C VAL A 240 4.49 -15.97 -2.22
N ARG A 241 5.10 -17.14 -2.05
CA ARG A 241 6.31 -17.34 -1.24
C ARG A 241 7.48 -16.59 -1.86
N TYR A 242 8.54 -16.33 -1.09
CA TYR A 242 9.69 -15.59 -1.57
C TYR A 242 11.00 -16.01 -0.96
N LEU A 243 12.09 -15.73 -1.68
CA LEU A 243 13.46 -15.76 -1.20
C LEU A 243 13.92 -14.33 -0.90
N TYR A 244 14.67 -14.16 0.17
CA TYR A 244 15.18 -12.86 0.58
C TYR A 244 16.70 -12.89 0.76
N TYR A 245 17.38 -12.01 0.03
CA TYR A 245 18.83 -11.89 0.03
C TYR A 245 19.28 -10.49 0.44
N PRO A 246 19.64 -10.27 1.72
CA PRO A 246 20.26 -9.02 2.13
C PRO A 246 21.67 -8.91 1.52
N ILE A 247 21.96 -7.74 0.93
CA ILE A 247 23.26 -7.40 0.33
C ILE A 247 23.83 -6.23 1.14
N PHE A 248 24.97 -6.46 1.80
CA PHE A 248 25.63 -5.43 2.58
C PHE A 248 26.52 -4.56 1.69
N VAL A 249 26.39 -3.27 1.86
CA VAL A 249 27.11 -2.26 1.06
C VAL A 249 27.79 -1.28 2.01
N GLU A 250 29.09 -1.11 1.87
CA GLU A 250 29.86 -0.12 2.62
C GLU A 250 29.80 1.24 1.93
N LEU A 251 29.82 2.31 2.73
CA LEU A 251 29.97 3.68 2.24
C LEU A 251 31.41 3.89 1.73
N THR A 252 31.58 4.72 0.71
CA THR A 252 32.91 5.20 0.34
C THR A 252 33.52 6.04 1.47
N PRO A 253 34.85 6.21 1.55
CA PRO A 253 35.46 7.02 2.61
C PRO A 253 34.90 8.45 2.68
N ALA A 254 34.59 9.08 1.54
CA ALA A 254 34.02 10.40 1.48
C ALA A 254 32.57 10.43 2.02
N GLU A 255 31.75 9.45 1.63
CA GLU A 255 30.38 9.29 2.12
C GLU A 255 30.35 8.98 3.62
N ALA A 256 31.27 8.14 4.11
CA ALA A 256 31.41 7.80 5.53
C ALA A 256 31.71 9.04 6.39
N LEU A 257 32.57 9.93 5.93
CA LEU A 257 32.82 11.19 6.61
C LEU A 257 31.60 12.11 6.69
N VAL A 258 30.83 12.20 5.59
CA VAL A 258 29.58 12.99 5.57
C VAL A 258 28.56 12.37 6.48
N TYR A 259 28.42 11.03 6.45
CA TYR A 259 27.51 10.28 7.32
C TYR A 259 27.82 10.52 8.80
N ALA A 260 29.09 10.40 9.21
CA ALA A 260 29.53 10.63 10.57
C ALA A 260 29.22 12.06 11.05
N LYS A 261 29.50 13.08 10.22
CA LYS A 261 29.17 14.49 10.53
C LYS A 261 27.67 14.69 10.72
N LEU A 262 26.83 14.10 9.86
CA LEU A 262 25.38 14.19 9.99
C LEU A 262 24.88 13.50 11.25
N THR A 263 25.38 12.30 11.55
CA THR A 263 24.99 11.51 12.72
C THR A 263 25.37 12.21 14.02
N LYS A 264 26.58 12.79 14.11
CA LYS A 264 27.02 13.59 15.26
C LYS A 264 26.10 14.80 15.48
N ARG A 265 25.73 15.51 14.42
CA ARG A 265 24.83 16.68 14.52
C ARG A 265 23.40 16.27 14.92
N ILE A 266 22.89 15.15 14.41
CA ILE A 266 21.60 14.58 14.82
C ILE A 266 21.63 14.22 16.30
N GLY A 267 22.69 13.51 16.77
CA GLY A 267 22.85 13.12 18.17
C GLY A 267 22.86 14.34 19.10
N TRP A 268 23.57 15.41 18.73
CA TRP A 268 23.61 16.64 19.50
C TRP A 268 22.24 17.33 19.63
N ILE A 269 21.43 17.34 18.55
CA ILE A 269 20.08 17.90 18.62
C ILE A 269 19.16 17.04 19.50
N LEU A 270 19.24 15.72 19.36
CA LEU A 270 18.45 14.77 20.16
C LEU A 270 18.77 14.82 21.65
N SER A 271 20.06 15.06 22.02
CA SER A 271 20.48 15.22 23.43
C SER A 271 19.96 16.51 24.08
N LYS A 272 19.74 17.56 23.27
CA LYS A 272 19.26 18.85 23.77
C LYS A 272 17.75 19.00 23.81
N ASN A 273 17.04 18.37 22.87
CA ASN A 273 15.58 18.49 22.71
C ASN A 273 14.89 17.15 22.95
N LYS A 274 14.08 17.05 24.02
CA LYS A 274 13.30 15.85 24.33
C LYS A 274 12.08 15.63 23.43
N SER A 275 11.65 16.59 22.59
CA SER A 275 10.51 16.43 21.68
C SER A 275 10.94 16.42 20.21
N LEU A 276 10.50 15.37 19.50
CA LEU A 276 10.79 15.14 18.07
C LEU A 276 9.89 15.98 17.13
N GLN A 277 8.82 16.59 17.63
CA GLN A 277 7.67 16.98 16.79
C GLN A 277 7.81 18.32 16.06
N ASP A 278 8.71 19.24 16.45
CA ASP A 278 8.75 20.59 15.86
C ASP A 278 10.15 21.08 15.37
N ASN A 279 11.13 20.19 15.24
CA ASN A 279 12.46 20.61 14.84
C ASN A 279 12.72 20.42 13.33
N ARG A 280 12.41 21.45 12.51
CA ARG A 280 12.68 21.47 11.05
C ARG A 280 14.14 21.13 10.71
N ASN A 281 15.09 21.55 11.56
CA ASN A 281 16.52 21.26 11.38
C ASN A 281 16.81 19.76 11.55
N LEU A 282 16.21 19.11 12.54
CA LEU A 282 16.37 17.66 12.75
C LEU A 282 15.80 16.86 11.56
N THR A 283 14.61 17.21 11.12
CA THR A 283 13.97 16.56 9.95
C THR A 283 14.82 16.70 8.70
N SER A 284 15.41 17.88 8.46
CA SER A 284 16.29 18.11 7.32
C SER A 284 17.55 17.25 7.39
N LEU A 285 18.19 17.15 8.56
CA LEU A 285 19.39 16.33 8.76
C LEU A 285 19.09 14.82 8.59
N LEU A 286 17.98 14.34 9.15
CA LEU A 286 17.52 12.95 8.97
C LEU A 286 17.26 12.65 7.51
N THR A 287 16.59 13.55 6.79
CA THR A 287 16.32 13.42 5.35
C THR A 287 17.62 13.38 4.55
N ARG A 288 18.57 14.26 4.84
CA ARG A 288 19.87 14.31 4.16
C ARG A 288 20.67 13.03 4.41
N ARG A 289 20.69 12.51 5.64
CA ARG A 289 21.35 11.24 5.96
C ARG A 289 20.66 10.07 5.26
N SER A 290 19.34 10.02 5.26
CA SER A 290 18.57 8.98 4.56
C SER A 290 18.84 9.01 3.05
N ARG A 291 18.96 10.18 2.43
CA ARG A 291 19.30 10.31 1.00
C ARG A 291 20.73 9.79 0.73
N LEU A 292 21.71 10.13 1.55
CA LEU A 292 23.08 9.62 1.42
C LEU A 292 23.10 8.08 1.44
N VAL A 293 22.40 7.47 2.39
CA VAL A 293 22.28 6.00 2.48
C VAL A 293 21.54 5.42 1.26
N ALA A 294 20.48 6.08 0.80
CA ALA A 294 19.70 5.62 -0.34
C ALA A 294 20.52 5.61 -1.64
N THR A 295 21.40 6.60 -1.82
CA THR A 295 22.21 6.81 -3.04
C THR A 295 23.69 6.45 -2.88
N ALA A 296 24.06 5.64 -1.88
CA ALA A 296 25.44 5.21 -1.67
C ALA A 296 26.06 4.62 -2.95
N SER A 297 27.22 5.13 -3.35
CA SER A 297 27.86 4.85 -4.65
C SER A 297 28.17 3.38 -4.87
N ASN A 298 28.62 2.67 -3.83
CA ASN A 298 28.94 1.26 -3.89
C ASN A 298 27.73 0.34 -4.17
N LYS A 299 26.50 0.85 -4.08
CA LYS A 299 25.30 0.10 -4.52
C LYS A 299 25.31 -0.20 -6.02
N LEU A 300 25.89 0.68 -6.84
CA LEU A 300 26.05 0.40 -8.27
C LEU A 300 27.03 -0.74 -8.52
N ASN A 301 28.13 -0.83 -7.75
CA ASN A 301 29.07 -1.93 -7.85
C ASN A 301 28.41 -3.26 -7.46
N SER A 302 27.69 -3.28 -6.34
CA SER A 302 26.91 -4.46 -5.91
C SER A 302 25.83 -4.85 -6.91
N LEU A 303 25.18 -3.89 -7.56
CA LEU A 303 24.21 -4.14 -8.62
C LEU A 303 24.88 -4.75 -9.85
N ARG A 304 26.05 -4.24 -10.27
CA ARG A 304 26.83 -4.80 -11.38
C ARG A 304 27.19 -6.26 -11.12
N GLU A 305 27.75 -6.57 -9.96
CA GLU A 305 28.11 -7.94 -9.56
C GLU A 305 26.88 -8.85 -9.54
N LEU A 306 25.78 -8.41 -8.94
CA LEU A 306 24.54 -9.17 -8.89
C LEU A 306 23.99 -9.49 -10.27
N MET A 307 23.96 -8.50 -11.15
CA MET A 307 23.31 -8.63 -12.46
C MET A 307 24.20 -9.29 -13.52
N SER A 308 25.54 -9.25 -13.40
CA SER A 308 26.46 -9.90 -14.35
C SER A 308 26.19 -11.40 -14.53
N SER A 309 25.69 -12.08 -13.50
CA SER A 309 25.32 -13.50 -13.52
C SER A 309 23.83 -13.76 -13.77
N ARG A 310 23.02 -12.71 -14.07
CA ARG A 310 21.55 -12.79 -14.15
C ARG A 310 20.97 -12.09 -15.38
N LEU A 311 21.73 -11.95 -16.43
CA LEU A 311 21.31 -11.23 -17.65
C LEU A 311 20.13 -11.90 -18.38
N ASP A 312 19.93 -13.20 -18.17
CA ASP A 312 18.82 -13.96 -18.75
C ASP A 312 17.51 -13.84 -17.95
N THR A 313 17.55 -13.18 -16.79
CA THR A 313 16.34 -13.00 -15.97
C THR A 313 15.39 -12.00 -16.62
N SER A 314 14.10 -12.14 -16.35
CA SER A 314 13.05 -11.22 -16.79
C SER A 314 12.11 -10.88 -15.65
N HIS A 315 11.26 -9.87 -15.84
CA HIS A 315 10.31 -9.40 -14.87
C HIS A 315 10.97 -8.90 -13.57
N THR A 316 12.10 -8.19 -13.73
CA THR A 316 12.88 -7.63 -12.63
C THR A 316 12.54 -6.16 -12.41
N LEU A 317 12.24 -5.81 -11.16
CA LEU A 317 12.05 -4.42 -10.74
C LEU A 317 13.30 -3.95 -9.99
N PHE A 318 13.89 -2.86 -10.45
CA PHE A 318 15.00 -2.17 -9.78
C PHE A 318 14.44 -0.92 -9.08
N TYR A 319 14.44 -0.93 -7.76
CA TYR A 319 13.86 0.14 -6.97
C TYR A 319 14.94 1.11 -6.48
N CYS A 320 14.95 2.32 -7.04
CA CYS A 320 15.93 3.38 -6.77
C CYS A 320 15.45 4.42 -5.77
N GLY A 321 16.40 5.14 -5.17
CA GLY A 321 16.15 6.35 -4.38
C GLY A 321 15.91 7.58 -5.26
N ASP A 322 15.23 8.56 -4.69
CA ASP A 322 15.06 9.87 -5.29
C ASP A 322 16.23 10.78 -4.84
N GLY A 323 17.37 10.61 -5.45
CA GLY A 323 18.57 11.36 -5.11
C GLY A 323 19.64 11.29 -6.19
N TYR A 324 20.71 12.06 -5.98
CA TYR A 324 21.84 12.19 -6.89
C TYR A 324 23.06 11.44 -6.35
N LEU A 325 23.80 10.81 -7.24
CA LEU A 325 25.14 10.30 -7.01
C LEU A 325 26.12 11.44 -7.25
N ASN A 326 27.01 11.74 -6.29
CA ASN A 326 28.03 12.76 -6.43
C ASN A 326 27.51 14.14 -6.90
N ASN A 327 26.27 14.51 -6.54
CA ASN A 327 25.53 15.74 -6.85
C ASN A 327 25.14 15.97 -8.32
N ASP A 328 25.56 15.15 -9.28
CA ASP A 328 25.35 15.45 -10.72
C ASP A 328 24.44 14.46 -11.46
N VAL A 329 24.45 13.18 -11.09
CA VAL A 329 23.70 12.13 -11.78
C VAL A 329 22.64 11.53 -10.89
N ARG A 330 21.39 11.49 -11.34
CA ARG A 330 20.31 10.81 -10.60
C ARG A 330 20.60 9.33 -10.50
N GLN A 331 20.33 8.71 -9.35
CA GLN A 331 20.54 7.27 -9.15
C GLN A 331 19.78 6.44 -10.21
N ILE A 332 18.58 6.83 -10.58
CA ILE A 332 17.77 6.12 -11.58
C ILE A 332 18.47 6.11 -12.94
N ASP A 333 19.08 7.23 -13.34
CA ASP A 333 19.77 7.35 -14.63
C ASP A 333 21.05 6.52 -14.65
N ALA A 334 21.82 6.54 -13.54
CA ALA A 334 23.01 5.72 -13.39
C ALA A 334 22.68 4.22 -13.41
N VAL A 335 21.63 3.78 -12.73
CA VAL A 335 21.16 2.39 -12.74
C VAL A 335 20.68 1.98 -14.13
N THR A 336 19.92 2.84 -14.81
CA THR A 336 19.45 2.57 -16.17
C THR A 336 20.61 2.47 -17.16
N HIS A 337 21.60 3.34 -17.03
CA HIS A 337 22.82 3.30 -17.85
C HIS A 337 23.62 2.03 -17.61
N LEU A 338 23.89 1.69 -16.34
CA LEU A 338 24.59 0.46 -15.95
C LEU A 338 23.91 -0.78 -16.55
N LEU A 339 22.61 -0.92 -16.33
CA LEU A 339 21.87 -2.10 -16.78
C LEU A 339 21.76 -2.15 -18.31
N GLY A 340 21.37 -1.04 -18.95
CA GLY A 340 21.07 -0.99 -20.37
C GLY A 340 22.31 -0.88 -21.26
N LYS A 341 23.26 0.01 -20.93
CA LYS A 341 24.42 0.28 -21.77
C LYS A 341 25.63 -0.60 -21.46
N GLU A 342 25.92 -0.82 -20.17
CA GLU A 342 27.09 -1.60 -19.80
C GLU A 342 26.81 -3.12 -19.82
N LEU A 343 25.63 -3.54 -19.33
CA LEU A 343 25.29 -4.96 -19.18
C LEU A 343 24.36 -5.48 -20.29
N GLY A 344 23.83 -4.64 -21.17
CA GLY A 344 22.93 -5.05 -22.24
C GLY A 344 21.57 -5.59 -21.79
N TYR A 345 21.17 -5.31 -20.55
CA TYR A 345 19.88 -5.73 -19.99
C TYR A 345 18.77 -4.81 -20.47
N ARG A 346 17.70 -5.36 -21.06
CA ARG A 346 16.59 -4.55 -21.62
C ARG A 346 15.74 -3.94 -20.52
N VAL A 347 16.03 -2.69 -20.17
CA VAL A 347 15.34 -1.93 -19.12
C VAL A 347 14.83 -0.59 -19.64
N ASN A 348 13.83 -0.06 -18.95
CA ASN A 348 13.38 1.31 -19.09
C ASN A 348 13.04 1.91 -17.73
N THR A 349 13.00 3.25 -17.65
CA THR A 349 12.61 3.97 -16.45
C THR A 349 11.09 4.01 -16.32
N TYR A 350 10.61 3.90 -15.09
CA TYR A 350 9.20 3.95 -14.75
C TYR A 350 8.99 4.85 -13.53
N THR A 351 8.55 6.08 -13.76
CA THR A 351 8.42 7.11 -12.71
C THR A 351 7.03 7.74 -12.70
N THR A 352 6.74 8.56 -11.69
CA THR A 352 5.51 9.37 -11.63
C THR A 352 5.40 10.40 -12.75
N ASP A 353 6.54 10.85 -13.26
CA ASP A 353 6.62 11.86 -14.33
C ASP A 353 6.40 11.26 -15.72
N THR A 354 6.45 9.92 -15.84
CA THR A 354 6.19 9.22 -17.10
C THR A 354 4.71 9.39 -17.49
N PRO A 355 4.40 9.86 -18.71
CA PRO A 355 3.02 10.03 -19.19
C PRO A 355 2.21 8.74 -19.11
N LEU A 356 0.90 8.84 -18.88
CA LEU A 356 0.02 7.70 -18.62
C LEU A 356 0.03 6.67 -19.77
N GLU A 357 0.00 7.14 -21.01
CA GLU A 357 0.05 6.28 -22.21
C GLU A 357 1.38 5.51 -22.29
N THR A 358 2.48 6.21 -22.04
CA THR A 358 3.83 5.61 -22.01
C THR A 358 3.93 4.57 -20.90
N ARG A 359 3.37 4.84 -19.71
CA ARG A 359 3.34 3.86 -18.60
C ARG A 359 2.60 2.59 -18.99
N GLU A 360 1.46 2.72 -19.66
CA GLU A 360 0.66 1.56 -20.07
C GLU A 360 1.41 0.72 -21.12
N ASN A 361 2.12 1.38 -22.05
CA ASN A 361 2.98 0.70 -23.01
C ASN A 361 4.14 -0.04 -22.33
N LEU A 362 4.87 0.63 -21.42
CA LEU A 362 5.96 0.01 -20.65
C LEU A 362 5.46 -1.17 -19.81
N ARG A 363 4.26 -1.06 -19.23
CA ARG A 363 3.63 -2.16 -18.50
C ARG A 363 3.41 -3.37 -19.39
N ARG A 364 2.85 -3.17 -20.60
CA ARG A 364 2.63 -4.27 -21.57
C ARG A 364 3.93 -4.92 -22.00
N GLN A 365 4.95 -4.13 -22.34
CA GLN A 365 6.27 -4.63 -22.71
C GLN A 365 6.94 -5.42 -21.58
N PHE A 366 6.75 -4.99 -20.34
CA PHE A 366 7.25 -5.70 -19.16
C PHE A 366 6.47 -6.99 -18.92
N GLU A 367 5.16 -6.99 -19.01
CA GLU A 367 4.31 -8.18 -18.86
C GLU A 367 4.57 -9.23 -19.95
N SER A 368 4.82 -8.81 -21.19
CA SER A 368 5.20 -9.71 -22.30
C SER A 368 6.64 -10.23 -22.22
N GLY A 369 7.51 -9.60 -21.40
CA GLY A 369 8.94 -9.93 -21.32
C GLY A 369 9.80 -9.28 -22.42
N GLU A 370 9.24 -8.42 -23.26
CA GLU A 370 9.98 -7.60 -24.20
C GLU A 370 10.99 -6.70 -23.46
N LEU A 371 10.54 -6.05 -22.36
CA LEU A 371 11.41 -5.48 -21.36
C LEU A 371 11.70 -6.52 -20.27
N GLN A 372 12.97 -6.73 -19.96
CA GLN A 372 13.41 -7.62 -18.89
C GLN A 372 13.24 -6.97 -17.51
N GLY A 373 13.38 -5.66 -17.43
CA GLY A 373 13.29 -4.92 -16.19
C GLY A 373 12.71 -3.52 -16.29
N LEU A 374 12.25 -3.02 -15.14
CA LEU A 374 11.86 -1.63 -14.95
C LEU A 374 12.70 -1.01 -13.84
N VAL A 375 13.23 0.19 -14.08
CA VAL A 375 13.94 0.99 -13.07
C VAL A 375 12.98 2.06 -12.55
N ALA A 376 12.68 2.01 -11.25
CA ALA A 376 11.58 2.78 -10.68
C ALA A 376 11.97 3.57 -9.43
N ILE A 377 11.37 4.75 -9.26
CA ILE A 377 11.41 5.56 -8.03
C ILE A 377 9.99 5.69 -7.50
N ARG A 378 9.76 5.41 -6.22
CA ARG A 378 8.47 5.59 -5.52
C ARG A 378 7.22 4.95 -6.16
N CYS A 379 7.35 4.38 -7.35
CA CYS A 379 6.20 3.85 -8.10
C CYS A 379 5.41 2.79 -7.34
N LEU A 380 6.08 1.97 -6.53
CA LEU A 380 5.39 0.98 -5.69
C LEU A 380 4.64 1.60 -4.51
N ASP A 381 4.95 2.84 -4.13
CA ASP A 381 4.25 3.56 -3.05
C ASP A 381 2.93 4.14 -3.56
N GLU A 382 2.83 4.42 -4.85
CA GLU A 382 1.76 5.17 -5.49
C GLU A 382 0.70 4.31 -6.20
N GLY A 383 0.55 3.03 -5.84
CA GLY A 383 -0.58 2.22 -6.30
C GLY A 383 -0.41 1.54 -7.66
N ILE A 384 0.79 1.49 -8.22
CA ILE A 384 1.04 0.76 -9.46
C ILE A 384 0.93 -0.74 -9.21
N ASP A 385 0.15 -1.38 -10.05
CA ASP A 385 -0.09 -2.82 -10.03
C ASP A 385 0.71 -3.52 -11.14
N LEU A 386 1.80 -4.19 -10.76
CA LEU A 386 2.65 -4.99 -11.64
C LEU A 386 2.79 -6.43 -11.08
N PRO A 387 1.76 -7.26 -11.18
CA PRO A 387 1.78 -8.62 -10.61
C PRO A 387 2.87 -9.51 -11.23
N ALA A 388 3.27 -9.21 -12.46
CA ALA A 388 4.29 -9.96 -13.19
C ALA A 388 5.71 -9.89 -12.58
N ILE A 389 5.99 -8.97 -11.64
CA ILE A 389 7.32 -8.86 -10.99
C ILE A 389 7.70 -10.18 -10.33
N LYS A 390 8.77 -10.82 -10.81
CA LYS A 390 9.35 -12.05 -10.23
C LYS A 390 10.53 -11.75 -9.31
N THR A 391 11.36 -10.79 -9.71
CA THR A 391 12.55 -10.37 -8.96
C THR A 391 12.46 -8.88 -8.62
N ALA A 392 12.85 -8.51 -7.43
CA ALA A 392 13.02 -7.12 -7.04
C ALA A 392 14.43 -6.88 -6.49
N VAL A 393 15.10 -5.86 -7.00
CA VAL A 393 16.37 -5.37 -6.48
C VAL A 393 16.12 -4.02 -5.84
N ILE A 394 16.17 -3.96 -4.51
CA ILE A 394 15.87 -2.78 -3.73
C ILE A 394 17.18 -2.05 -3.41
N LEU A 395 17.49 -1.01 -4.17
CA LEU A 395 18.68 -0.16 -3.96
C LEU A 395 18.44 0.92 -2.91
N ALA A 396 17.18 1.35 -2.75
CA ALA A 396 16.82 2.34 -1.76
C ALA A 396 15.67 1.82 -0.87
N SER A 397 16.04 1.39 0.33
CA SER A 397 15.07 1.08 1.38
C SER A 397 14.60 2.38 2.04
N THR A 398 13.31 2.50 2.29
CA THR A 398 12.75 3.63 3.04
C THR A 398 12.81 3.35 4.54
N SER A 399 13.08 4.38 5.33
CA SER A 399 12.93 4.32 6.80
C SER A 399 11.47 4.20 7.25
N ASN A 400 10.52 4.42 6.36
CA ASN A 400 9.10 4.32 6.66
C ASN A 400 8.65 2.84 6.62
N HIS A 401 8.39 2.27 7.78
CA HIS A 401 7.98 0.88 7.96
C HIS A 401 6.74 0.51 7.13
N ARG A 402 5.78 1.43 6.98
CA ARG A 402 4.56 1.23 6.19
C ARG A 402 4.86 1.08 4.70
N GLN A 403 5.64 2.00 4.13
CA GLN A 403 6.04 1.92 2.72
C GLN A 403 6.83 0.64 2.45
N PHE A 404 7.68 0.25 3.38
CA PHE A 404 8.43 -1.01 3.33
C PHE A 404 7.50 -2.23 3.20
N ILE A 405 6.45 -2.32 4.03
CA ILE A 405 5.45 -3.41 3.99
C ILE A 405 4.63 -3.35 2.69
N GLN A 406 4.17 -2.17 2.30
CA GLN A 406 3.33 -2.00 1.11
C GLN A 406 4.07 -2.38 -0.18
N ARG A 407 5.33 -1.98 -0.33
CA ARG A 407 6.17 -2.35 -1.49
C ARG A 407 6.30 -3.85 -1.62
N ARG A 408 6.64 -4.54 -0.53
CA ARG A 408 6.81 -5.98 -0.53
C ARG A 408 5.51 -6.72 -0.82
N GLY A 409 4.41 -6.33 -0.21
CA GLY A 409 3.11 -6.90 -0.51
C GLY A 409 2.69 -6.78 -1.98
N ARG A 410 3.16 -5.75 -2.70
CA ARG A 410 2.91 -5.61 -4.15
C ARG A 410 3.80 -6.54 -4.98
N ILE A 411 5.07 -6.69 -4.58
CA ILE A 411 6.00 -7.62 -5.23
C ILE A 411 5.52 -9.07 -5.08
N LEU A 412 4.87 -9.41 -3.97
CA LEU A 412 4.41 -10.77 -3.68
C LEU A 412 3.03 -11.11 -4.27
N ARG A 413 2.41 -10.24 -5.06
CA ARG A 413 1.13 -10.56 -5.71
C ARG A 413 1.26 -11.78 -6.62
N PRO A 414 0.25 -12.68 -6.61
CA PRO A 414 0.25 -13.84 -7.49
C PRO A 414 0.11 -13.43 -8.96
N HIS A 415 0.74 -14.22 -9.83
CA HIS A 415 0.64 -14.10 -11.28
C HIS A 415 0.72 -15.52 -11.88
N PRO A 416 0.03 -15.84 -13.01
CA PRO A 416 -0.01 -17.19 -13.57
C PRO A 416 1.37 -17.84 -13.76
N HIS A 417 2.38 -17.05 -14.10
CA HIS A 417 3.75 -17.53 -14.35
C HIS A 417 4.71 -17.27 -13.18
N LYS A 418 4.19 -17.07 -11.95
CA LYS A 418 4.98 -16.73 -10.79
C LYS A 418 4.67 -17.66 -9.61
N LYS A 419 5.55 -18.61 -9.36
CA LYS A 419 5.44 -19.52 -8.21
C LYS A 419 6.05 -18.93 -6.95
N GLN A 420 7.11 -18.14 -7.08
CA GLN A 420 7.89 -17.55 -6.00
C GLN A 420 8.45 -16.20 -6.44
N ALA A 421 8.68 -15.29 -5.52
CA ALA A 421 9.39 -14.05 -5.77
C ALA A 421 10.82 -14.12 -5.20
N VAL A 422 11.72 -13.32 -5.75
CA VAL A 422 13.09 -13.17 -5.25
C VAL A 422 13.35 -11.70 -4.94
N LEU A 423 13.81 -11.41 -3.72
CA LEU A 423 14.09 -10.05 -3.29
C LEU A 423 15.56 -9.92 -2.89
N PHE A 424 16.27 -9.03 -3.55
CA PHE A 424 17.58 -8.55 -3.18
C PHE A 424 17.44 -7.17 -2.55
N ASP A 425 17.96 -6.98 -1.34
CA ASP A 425 17.79 -5.74 -0.58
C ASP A 425 19.16 -5.19 -0.14
N THR A 426 19.56 -4.04 -0.66
CA THR A 426 20.85 -3.44 -0.31
C THR A 426 20.76 -2.69 1.02
N ILE A 427 21.55 -3.13 1.97
CA ILE A 427 21.64 -2.59 3.32
C ILE A 427 23.00 -1.91 3.47
N VAL A 428 22.98 -0.61 3.70
CA VAL A 428 24.23 0.14 3.93
C VAL A 428 24.71 -0.13 5.35
N ILE A 429 25.97 -0.56 5.43
CA ILE A 429 26.67 -0.73 6.70
C ILE A 429 27.20 0.62 7.16
N PRO A 430 26.84 1.10 8.37
CA PRO A 430 27.41 2.31 8.91
C PRO A 430 28.94 2.22 9.06
N PRO A 431 29.68 3.32 8.88
CA PRO A 431 31.10 3.32 9.14
C PRO A 431 31.38 3.16 10.65
N ASN A 432 32.62 2.84 11.01
CA ASN A 432 33.04 2.88 12.40
C ASN A 432 32.98 4.32 12.92
N LEU A 433 32.14 4.54 13.92
CA LEU A 433 31.89 5.85 14.50
C LEU A 433 32.61 6.01 15.86
N ASP A 434 32.83 7.27 16.27
CA ASP A 434 33.33 7.60 17.58
C ASP A 434 32.35 7.19 18.70
N ARG A 435 32.86 6.98 19.92
CA ARG A 435 32.05 6.61 21.08
C ARG A 435 30.86 7.53 21.33
N GLU A 436 30.96 8.80 21.04
CA GLU A 436 29.90 9.81 21.25
C GLU A 436 28.70 9.61 20.30
N THR A 437 28.91 9.09 19.10
CA THR A 437 27.86 8.90 18.09
C THR A 437 27.34 7.47 18.07
N TRP A 438 28.04 6.55 18.74
CA TRP A 438 27.74 5.12 18.76
C TRP A 438 26.34 4.77 19.25
N GLU A 439 25.89 5.37 20.34
CA GLU A 439 24.56 5.13 20.92
C GLU A 439 23.41 5.55 19.98
N VAL A 440 23.57 6.71 19.34
CA VAL A 440 22.58 7.21 18.38
C VAL A 440 22.50 6.28 17.17
N GLU A 441 23.65 5.83 16.69
CA GLU A 441 23.74 4.92 15.56
C GLU A 441 23.13 3.57 15.87
N ARG A 442 23.45 2.97 17.00
CA ARG A 442 22.86 1.71 17.47
C ARG A 442 21.35 1.77 17.50
N ASN A 443 20.78 2.85 18.05
CA ASN A 443 19.33 2.99 18.17
C ASN A 443 18.65 3.12 16.82
N LEU A 444 19.27 3.78 15.86
CA LEU A 444 18.75 3.90 14.51
C LEU A 444 18.87 2.58 13.74
N LEU A 445 20.03 1.93 13.83
CA LEU A 445 20.31 0.66 13.17
C LEU A 445 19.43 -0.47 13.74
N ARG A 446 19.20 -0.49 15.06
CA ARG A 446 18.29 -1.45 15.70
C ARG A 446 16.88 -1.40 15.12
N LYS A 447 16.33 -0.20 14.92
CA LYS A 447 15.00 -0.02 14.32
C LYS A 447 14.95 -0.46 12.85
N GLU A 448 16.02 -0.25 12.10
CA GLU A 448 16.10 -0.69 10.70
C GLU A 448 16.31 -2.21 10.61
N LEU A 449 17.19 -2.76 11.42
CA LEU A 449 17.50 -4.18 11.44
C LEU A 449 16.28 -5.02 11.82
N TYR A 450 15.49 -4.58 12.79
CA TYR A 450 14.25 -5.25 13.17
C TYR A 450 13.32 -5.48 11.97
N ARG A 451 13.18 -4.51 11.08
CA ARG A 451 12.35 -4.64 9.88
C ARG A 451 12.89 -5.67 8.89
N PHE A 452 14.21 -5.70 8.71
CA PHE A 452 14.84 -6.67 7.82
C PHE A 452 14.73 -8.09 8.38
N ILE A 453 14.91 -8.25 9.69
CA ILE A 453 14.76 -9.55 10.39
C ILE A 453 13.31 -10.05 10.23
N THR A 454 12.32 -9.24 10.57
CA THR A 454 10.90 -9.62 10.44
C THR A 454 10.56 -10.07 9.01
N PHE A 455 11.16 -9.44 8.02
CA PHE A 455 10.93 -9.84 6.64
C PHE A 455 11.72 -11.08 6.24
N ALA A 456 12.93 -11.25 6.76
CA ALA A 456 13.73 -12.46 6.55
C ALA A 456 13.07 -13.70 7.16
N GLU A 457 12.42 -13.57 8.31
CA GLU A 457 11.74 -14.68 9.01
C GLU A 457 10.60 -15.31 8.22
N LEU A 458 9.95 -14.55 7.33
CA LEU A 458 8.87 -15.03 6.47
C LEU A 458 9.35 -15.57 5.11
N ALA A 459 10.63 -15.50 4.82
CA ALA A 459 11.20 -15.98 3.57
C ALA A 459 11.43 -17.49 3.59
N ASP A 460 11.39 -18.14 2.43
CA ASP A 460 11.69 -19.58 2.30
C ASP A 460 13.12 -19.93 2.72
N ASN A 461 14.07 -18.99 2.53
CA ASN A 461 15.46 -19.09 2.98
C ASN A 461 15.70 -18.34 4.31
N ALA A 462 14.73 -18.34 5.23
CA ALA A 462 14.78 -17.58 6.48
C ALA A 462 16.07 -17.79 7.29
N ALA A 463 16.55 -19.03 7.40
CA ALA A 463 17.75 -19.35 8.15
C ALA A 463 19.00 -18.66 7.59
N GLU A 464 19.19 -18.70 6.26
CA GLU A 464 20.30 -18.03 5.56
C GLU A 464 20.22 -16.52 5.71
N ALA A 465 19.05 -15.94 5.39
CA ALA A 465 18.83 -14.50 5.45
C ALA A 465 18.99 -13.94 6.86
N ARG A 466 18.48 -14.66 7.88
CA ARG A 466 18.61 -14.29 9.27
C ARG A 466 20.04 -14.35 9.76
N ASN A 467 20.77 -15.44 9.47
CA ASN A 467 22.18 -15.58 9.86
C ASN A 467 23.03 -14.45 9.31
N LYS A 468 22.79 -14.04 8.06
CA LYS A 468 23.48 -12.90 7.47
C LYS A 468 23.17 -11.59 8.18
N LEU A 469 21.91 -11.36 8.62
CA LEU A 469 21.53 -10.18 9.38
C LEU A 469 22.05 -10.19 10.82
N LEU A 470 22.15 -11.38 11.46
CA LEU A 470 22.71 -11.53 12.80
C LEU A 470 24.18 -11.10 12.86
N GLN A 471 24.95 -11.30 11.80
CA GLN A 471 26.33 -10.82 11.73
C GLN A 471 26.45 -9.30 11.91
N LEU A 472 25.45 -8.54 11.43
CA LEU A 472 25.36 -7.10 11.70
C LEU A 472 24.98 -6.82 13.16
N GLN A 473 24.06 -7.62 13.71
CA GLN A 473 23.64 -7.46 15.09
C GLN A 473 24.81 -7.66 16.04
N ASP A 474 25.61 -8.71 15.83
CA ASP A 474 26.83 -8.99 16.63
C ASP A 474 27.87 -7.88 16.45
N ARG A 475 28.14 -7.45 15.22
CA ARG A 475 29.11 -6.38 14.92
C ARG A 475 28.80 -5.06 15.65
N TYR A 476 27.51 -4.71 15.76
CA TYR A 476 27.07 -3.45 16.39
C TYR A 476 26.51 -3.64 17.80
N GLN A 477 26.56 -4.85 18.37
CA GLN A 477 26.07 -5.20 19.74
C GLN A 477 24.61 -4.73 19.93
N LEU A 478 23.73 -5.05 18.99
CA LEU A 478 22.33 -4.59 18.94
C LEU A 478 21.40 -5.47 19.74
#